data_dfa31ab5ebe7405e280e80893fdcf65a
#
_entry.id   dfa31ab5ebe7405e280e80893fdcf65a
#
_cell.length_a   1.000
_cell.length_b   1.000
_cell.length_c   1.000
_cell.angle_alpha   90.00
_cell.angle_beta   90.00
_cell.angle_gamma   90.00
#
_symmetry.space_group_name_H-M   'P 1'
#
loop_
_entity.id
_entity.type
_entity.pdbx_description
1 polymer ?
#
loop_
_entity_poly.entity_id
_entity_poly.type
_entity_poly.pdbx_seq_one_letter_code
_entity_poly.pdbx_strand_id
1 'polypeptide(L)' 'MSKDDIRGHILEVAGAIFAAEGFQNATVRKICAQADVNVAAINYYFGDKERLYIEAVKNARRLIERRWP' A
#
# COMPACT_ATOMS: atom_id res chain seq x y z
N MET A 1 16.49 -6.99 3.42
CA MET A 1 15.43 -5.98 3.42
C MET A 1 14.72 -6.01 4.77
N SER A 2 14.57 -4.87 5.42
CA SER A 2 13.93 -4.81 6.73
C SER A 2 12.40 -4.88 6.61
N LYS A 3 11.72 -5.11 7.74
CA LYS A 3 10.26 -5.12 7.77
C LYS A 3 9.68 -3.78 7.33
N ASP A 4 10.33 -2.68 7.71
CA ASP A 4 9.90 -1.34 7.34
C ASP A 4 10.03 -1.11 5.84
N ASP A 5 11.07 -1.63 5.22
CA ASP A 5 11.27 -1.53 3.78
C ASP A 5 10.19 -2.27 3.01
N ILE A 6 9.83 -3.48 3.48
CA ILE A 6 8.78 -4.29 2.85
C ILE A 6 7.42 -3.59 3.02
N ARG A 7 7.13 -3.12 4.22
CA ARG A 7 5.89 -2.40 4.50
C ARG A 7 5.75 -1.15 3.63
N GLY A 8 6.82 -0.37 3.54
CA GLY A 8 6.85 0.84 2.71
C GLY A 8 6.66 0.53 1.23
N HIS A 9 7.30 -0.55 0.75
CA HIS A 9 7.16 -0.98 -0.64
C HIS A 9 5.70 -1.34 -0.95
N ILE A 10 5.05 -2.10 -0.07
CA ILE A 10 3.64 -2.45 -0.24
C ILE A 10 2.77 -1.20 -0.28
N LEU A 11 3.03 -0.24 0.60
CA LEU A 11 2.26 1.01 0.64
C LEU A 11 2.40 1.81 -0.64
N GLU A 12 3.59 1.89 -1.20
CA GLU A 12 3.80 2.60 -2.47
C GLU A 12 3.05 1.95 -3.61
N VAL A 13 3.16 0.63 -3.72
CA VAL A 13 2.48 -0.12 -4.78
C VAL A 13 0.96 -0.03 -4.60
N ALA A 14 0.47 -0.25 -3.39
CA ALA A 14 -0.97 -0.18 -3.11
C ALA A 14 -1.52 1.22 -3.38
N GLY A 15 -0.78 2.24 -2.96
CA GLY A 15 -1.19 3.63 -3.18
C GLY A 15 -1.36 3.96 -4.66
N ALA A 16 -0.42 3.50 -5.49
CA ALA A 16 -0.48 3.71 -6.94
C ALA A 16 -1.70 3.01 -7.55
N ILE A 17 -1.98 1.77 -7.13
CA ILE A 17 -3.10 1.01 -7.65
C ILE A 17 -4.43 1.63 -7.19
N PHE A 18 -4.54 2.01 -5.93
CA PHE A 18 -5.75 2.67 -5.43
C PHE A 18 -6.01 3.99 -6.15
N ALA A 19 -4.96 4.75 -6.41
CA ALA A 19 -5.08 6.02 -7.13
C ALA A 19 -5.53 5.82 -8.57
N ALA A 20 -5.03 4.79 -9.23
CA ALA A 20 -5.34 4.51 -10.63
C ALA A 20 -6.71 3.87 -10.82
N GLU A 21 -7.11 2.98 -9.94
CA GLU A 21 -8.30 2.13 -10.13
C GLU A 21 -9.42 2.36 -9.12
N GLY A 22 -9.15 3.05 -8.03
CA GLY A 22 -10.10 3.24 -6.95
C GLY A 22 -10.13 2.05 -6.00
N PHE A 23 -10.69 2.27 -4.82
CA PHE A 23 -10.72 1.26 -3.76
C PHE A 23 -11.44 -0.03 -4.19
N GLN A 24 -12.58 0.10 -4.84
CA GLN A 24 -13.42 -1.04 -5.21
C GLN A 24 -12.72 -1.98 -6.21
N ASN A 25 -12.04 -1.40 -7.19
CA ASN A 25 -11.43 -2.16 -8.27
C ASN A 25 -10.02 -2.66 -7.94
N ALA A 26 -9.36 -2.02 -7.00
CA ALA A 26 -8.03 -2.44 -6.55
C ALA A 26 -8.18 -3.66 -5.64
N THR A 27 -7.72 -4.83 -6.10
CA THR A 27 -7.82 -6.05 -5.32
C THR A 27 -6.52 -6.33 -4.59
N VAL A 28 -6.61 -7.03 -3.44
CA VAL A 28 -5.43 -7.46 -2.70
C VAL A 28 -4.53 -8.33 -3.58
N ARG A 29 -5.14 -9.20 -4.38
CA ARG A 29 -4.41 -10.06 -5.30
C ARG A 29 -3.57 -9.25 -6.30
N LYS A 30 -4.15 -8.21 -6.87
CA LYS A 30 -3.45 -7.33 -7.81
C LYS A 30 -2.29 -6.61 -7.13
N ILE A 31 -2.53 -6.11 -5.93
CA ILE A 31 -1.50 -5.43 -5.13
C ILE A 31 -0.34 -6.40 -4.84
N CYS A 32 -0.67 -7.63 -4.43
CA CYS A 32 0.34 -8.65 -4.16
C CYS A 32 1.18 -8.96 -5.39
N ALA A 33 0.53 -9.10 -6.55
CA ALA A 33 1.23 -9.37 -7.80
C ALA A 33 2.19 -8.25 -8.17
N GLN A 34 1.75 -7.01 -8.06
CA GLN A 34 2.56 -5.84 -8.38
C GLN A 34 3.71 -5.63 -7.38
N ALA A 35 3.45 -5.88 -6.10
CA ALA A 35 4.44 -5.70 -5.05
C ALA A 35 5.38 -6.91 -4.90
N ASP A 36 5.08 -8.00 -5.58
CA ASP A 36 5.81 -9.26 -5.48
C ASP A 36 5.86 -9.79 -4.05
N VAL A 37 4.69 -9.81 -3.42
CA VAL A 37 4.49 -10.37 -2.08
C VAL A 37 3.28 -11.28 -2.09
N ASN A 38 3.12 -12.10 -1.06
CA ASN A 38 1.93 -12.95 -0.94
C ASN A 38 0.88 -12.29 -0.04
N VAL A 39 -0.33 -12.86 -0.07
CA VAL A 39 -1.45 -12.34 0.72
C VAL A 39 -1.13 -12.35 2.22
N ALA A 40 -0.37 -13.34 2.68
CA ALA A 40 0.02 -13.42 4.08
C ALA A 40 0.80 -12.18 4.53
N ALA A 41 1.62 -11.60 3.65
CA ALA A 41 2.36 -10.39 3.97
C ALA A 41 1.41 -9.21 4.18
N ILE A 42 0.41 -9.06 3.32
CA ILE A 42 -0.60 -8.00 3.46
C ILE A 42 -1.33 -8.15 4.80
N ASN A 43 -1.76 -9.37 5.11
CA ASN A 43 -2.47 -9.64 6.36
C ASN A 43 -1.59 -9.38 7.58
N TYR A 44 -0.31 -9.74 7.49
CA TYR A 44 0.64 -9.56 8.58
C TYR A 44 0.87 -8.07 8.89
N TYR A 45 1.10 -7.27 7.85
CA TYR A 45 1.44 -5.85 8.03
C TYR A 45 0.23 -4.94 8.23
N PHE A 46 -0.90 -5.26 7.61
CA PHE A 46 -2.05 -4.36 7.58
C PHE A 46 -3.34 -4.97 8.11
N GLY A 47 -3.50 -6.27 8.01
CA GLY A 47 -4.70 -6.95 8.46
C GLY A 47 -5.73 -7.16 7.36
N ASP A 48 -6.19 -6.10 6.72
CA ASP A 48 -7.16 -6.19 5.64
C ASP A 48 -6.98 -5.07 4.61
N LYS A 49 -7.82 -5.10 3.56
CA LYS A 49 -7.76 -4.15 2.47
C LYS A 49 -8.08 -2.72 2.92
N GLU A 50 -9.04 -2.57 3.82
CA GLU A 50 -9.41 -1.24 4.32
C GLU A 50 -8.28 -0.59 5.10
N ARG A 51 -7.62 -1.36 5.96
CA ARG A 51 -6.44 -0.91 6.70
C ARG A 51 -5.33 -0.51 5.74
N LEU A 52 -5.09 -1.35 4.75
CA LEU A 52 -4.09 -1.08 3.74
C LEU A 52 -4.39 0.24 3.02
N TYR A 53 -5.65 0.45 2.66
CA TYR A 53 -6.08 1.68 1.99
C TYR A 53 -5.81 2.90 2.86
N ILE A 54 -6.22 2.85 4.13
CA ILE A 54 -6.02 3.94 5.08
C ILE A 54 -4.54 4.27 5.22
N GLU A 55 -3.70 3.26 5.38
CA GLU A 55 -2.26 3.46 5.52
C GLU A 55 -1.64 3.98 4.23
N ALA A 56 -2.13 3.53 3.06
CA ALA A 56 -1.66 4.02 1.77
C ALA A 56 -1.98 5.50 1.58
N VAL A 57 -3.18 5.93 1.98
CA VAL A 57 -3.58 7.33 1.92
C VAL A 57 -2.71 8.18 2.84
N LYS A 58 -2.46 7.71 4.07
CA LYS A 58 -1.57 8.40 5.01
C LYS A 58 -0.16 8.53 4.46
N ASN A 59 0.34 7.48 3.83
CA ASN A 59 1.67 7.46 3.25
C ASN A 59 1.79 8.47 2.12
N ALA A 60 0.80 8.52 1.24
CA ALA A 60 0.77 9.48 0.13
C ALA A 60 0.75 10.92 0.65
N ARG A 61 -0.04 11.17 1.68
CA ARG A 61 -0.14 12.47 2.33
C ARG A 61 1.20 12.91 2.91
N ARG A 62 1.88 12.00 3.59
CA ARG A 62 3.19 12.27 4.19
C ARG A 62 4.23 12.64 3.14
N LEU A 63 4.20 11.96 1.99
CA LEU A 63 5.10 12.24 0.88
C LEU A 63 4.83 13.62 0.29
N ILE A 64 3.57 14.00 0.15
CA ILE A 64 3.17 15.33 -0.34
C ILE A 64 3.64 16.40 0.63
N GLU A 65 3.40 16.22 1.92
CA GLU A 65 3.80 17.18 2.95
C GLU A 65 5.30 17.40 2.99
N ARG A 66 6.08 16.38 2.70
CA ARG A 66 7.55 16.49 2.64
C ARG A 66 8.03 17.31 1.46
N ARG A 67 7.26 17.35 0.38
CA ARG A 67 7.62 18.09 -0.84
C ARG A 67 7.35 19.57 -0.74
N TRP A 68 6.43 19.97 0.11
CA TRP A 68 6.02 21.36 0.26
C TRP A 68 6.64 21.91 1.54
N PRO A 69 7.54 22.91 1.42
CA PRO A 69 8.12 23.56 2.61
C PRO A 69 7.08 24.32 3.41
#